data_cd19da38e45f6043efbfa0cb606383a5
#
_entry.id   cd19da38e45f6043efbfa0cb606383a5
#
_cell.length_a   1.000
_cell.length_b   1.000
_cell.length_c   1.000
_cell.angle_alpha   90.00
_cell.angle_beta   90.00
_cell.angle_gamma   90.00
#
_symmetry.space_group_name_H-M   'P 1'
#
loop_
_entity.id
_entity.type
_entity.pdbx_description
1 polymer ?
#
loop_
_entity_poly.entity_id
_entity_poly.type
_entity_poly.pdbx_seq_one_letter_code
_entity_poly.pdbx_strand_id
1 'polypeptide(L)'
;MKKTGVLILIILCIIIALSCCPEKVKEEVSNQPVDISAVYENLNGIIVADTIIYDVIIKNPNPDDKWTEECLKNLNKEQFVDLLFKSVYNEQATAHEIFSDKIITPNELRKLEKKKDFDRDKIGKIQFTESWFYNDSLRSMSKKVISFSLGYEILDERGNLIGHKPAFKIYPD
;
A
#
# COMPACT_ATOMS: atom_id res chain seq x y z
N MET A 1 -19.29 50.15 52.47
CA MET A 1 -18.45 48.94 52.41
C MET A 1 -19.02 47.79 51.54
N LYS A 2 -20.20 47.89 50.93
CA LYS A 2 -20.80 46.81 50.08
C LYS A 2 -20.46 46.90 48.60
N LYS A 3 -20.00 48.04 48.08
CA LYS A 3 -19.75 48.24 46.64
C LYS A 3 -18.37 47.75 46.16
N THR A 4 -17.38 47.73 47.04
CA THR A 4 -16.00 47.26 46.74
C THR A 4 -15.92 45.75 46.58
N GLY A 5 -16.73 44.98 47.35
CA GLY A 5 -16.76 43.49 47.24
C GLY A 5 -17.33 42.99 45.94
N VAL A 6 -18.34 43.67 45.41
CA VAL A 6 -18.98 43.30 44.09
C VAL A 6 -18.02 43.56 42.95
N LEU A 7 -17.25 44.68 42.99
CA LEU A 7 -16.29 45.00 41.93
C LEU A 7 -15.13 43.95 41.87
N ILE A 8 -14.64 43.49 43.03
CA ILE A 8 -13.60 42.47 43.09
C ILE A 8 -14.11 41.13 42.55
N LEU A 9 -15.38 40.76 42.83
CA LEU A 9 -15.98 39.53 42.35
C LEU A 9 -16.14 39.52 40.80
N ILE A 10 -16.50 40.68 40.23
CA ILE A 10 -16.64 40.82 38.77
C ILE A 10 -15.26 40.73 38.09
N ILE A 11 -14.23 41.33 38.63
CA ILE A 11 -12.87 41.25 38.07
C ILE A 11 -12.35 39.84 38.15
N LEU A 12 -12.62 39.07 39.23
CA LEU A 12 -12.21 37.69 39.38
C LEU A 12 -12.91 36.77 38.35
N CYS A 13 -14.20 37.00 38.03
CA CYS A 13 -14.92 36.26 37.03
C CYS A 13 -14.40 36.52 35.59
N ILE A 14 -13.92 37.75 35.30
CA ILE A 14 -13.36 38.12 33.99
C ILE A 14 -12.01 37.42 33.77
N ILE A 15 -11.19 37.27 34.80
CA ILE A 15 -9.89 36.56 34.73
C ILE A 15 -10.08 35.07 34.42
N ILE A 16 -11.12 34.46 34.96
CA ILE A 16 -11.41 33.02 34.74
C ILE A 16 -11.95 32.79 33.33
N ALA A 17 -12.69 33.76 32.76
CA ALA A 17 -13.25 33.63 31.37
C ALA A 17 -12.18 33.76 30.27
N LEU A 18 -11.02 34.35 30.56
CA LEU A 18 -9.92 34.52 29.57
C LEU A 18 -8.96 33.33 29.56
N SER A 19 -9.10 32.36 30.48
CA SER A 19 -8.20 31.19 30.58
C SER A 19 -8.72 29.94 29.86
N CYS A 20 -9.86 30.02 29.16
CA CYS A 20 -10.44 28.88 28.45
C CYS A 20 -10.40 29.11 26.93
N CYS A 21 -9.21 29.40 26.39
CA CYS A 21 -8.96 29.27 24.97
C CYS A 21 -8.34 27.87 24.78
N PRO A 22 -9.00 26.91 24.14
CA PRO A 22 -8.32 25.67 23.77
C PRO A 22 -7.26 26.08 22.75
N GLU A 23 -6.02 25.96 23.15
CA GLU A 23 -4.86 26.00 22.29
C GLU A 23 -5.11 24.97 21.18
N LYS A 24 -5.42 25.43 19.96
CA LYS A 24 -5.43 24.58 18.80
C LYS A 24 -4.00 24.11 18.65
N VAL A 25 -3.75 22.88 19.14
CA VAL A 25 -2.59 22.11 18.72
C VAL A 25 -2.71 22.04 17.20
N LYS A 26 -1.94 22.88 16.52
CA LYS A 26 -1.62 22.66 15.13
C LYS A 26 -0.82 21.36 15.15
N GLU A 27 -1.47 20.24 14.82
CA GLU A 27 -0.75 19.10 14.28
C GLU A 27 -0.01 19.63 13.05
N GLU A 28 1.23 20.03 13.24
CA GLU A 28 2.18 20.07 12.15
C GLU A 28 2.29 18.61 11.71
N VAL A 29 1.54 18.27 10.66
CA VAL A 29 1.80 17.08 9.86
C VAL A 29 3.21 17.29 9.36
N SER A 30 4.17 16.75 10.09
CA SER A 30 5.55 16.65 9.69
C SER A 30 5.54 15.79 8.41
N ASN A 31 5.58 16.45 7.26
CA ASN A 31 5.86 15.84 5.95
C ASN A 31 7.35 15.47 5.85
N GLN A 32 7.96 15.01 6.93
CA GLN A 32 9.20 14.30 6.82
C GLN A 32 8.88 12.93 6.21
N PRO A 33 9.56 12.50 5.17
CA PRO A 33 9.44 11.13 4.69
C PRO A 33 9.71 10.23 5.90
N VAL A 34 8.69 9.47 6.30
CA VAL A 34 8.86 8.46 7.35
C VAL A 34 9.96 7.55 6.83
N ASP A 35 11.10 7.57 7.49
CA ASP A 35 12.18 6.64 7.19
C ASP A 35 11.66 5.24 7.52
N ILE A 36 11.15 4.60 6.49
CA ILE A 36 10.58 3.25 6.56
C ILE A 36 11.64 2.27 7.06
N SER A 37 12.93 2.51 6.79
CA SER A 37 14.02 1.69 7.32
C SER A 37 14.08 1.74 8.85
N ALA A 38 13.87 2.91 9.46
CA ALA A 38 13.81 3.06 10.92
C ALA A 38 12.58 2.37 11.53
N VAL A 39 11.47 2.29 10.81
CA VAL A 39 10.29 1.50 11.24
C VAL A 39 10.61 0.00 11.20
N TYR A 40 11.37 -0.45 10.20
CA TYR A 40 11.79 -1.85 10.09
C TYR A 40 12.90 -2.22 11.08
N GLU A 41 13.82 -1.32 11.40
CA GLU A 41 14.82 -1.54 12.47
C GLU A 41 14.17 -1.67 13.85
N ASN A 42 13.05 -0.98 14.12
CA ASN A 42 12.26 -1.15 15.34
C ASN A 42 11.40 -2.45 15.34
N LEU A 43 11.21 -3.10 14.20
CA LEU A 43 10.57 -4.41 14.11
C LEU A 43 11.53 -5.56 14.44
N ASN A 44 12.66 -5.31 15.15
CA ASN A 44 13.69 -6.26 15.57
C ASN A 44 13.17 -7.68 15.77
N GLY A 45 12.85 -8.34 14.67
CA GLY A 45 12.37 -9.71 14.62
C GLY A 45 13.46 -10.61 14.08
N ILE A 46 13.40 -11.87 14.43
CA ILE A 46 14.20 -12.92 13.82
C ILE A 46 13.65 -13.15 12.41
N ILE A 47 14.51 -13.21 11.40
CA ILE A 47 14.11 -13.66 10.06
C ILE A 47 13.70 -15.12 10.17
N VAL A 48 12.41 -15.41 9.96
CA VAL A 48 11.87 -16.78 9.98
C VAL A 48 11.73 -17.35 8.57
N ALA A 49 11.68 -16.48 7.56
CA ALA A 49 11.73 -16.85 6.17
C ALA A 49 12.33 -15.74 5.34
N ASP A 50 13.38 -16.05 4.61
CA ASP A 50 14.00 -15.18 3.63
C ASP A 50 13.53 -15.62 2.24
N THR A 51 12.94 -14.68 1.51
CA THR A 51 12.51 -14.89 0.12
C THR A 51 11.45 -16.00 -0.04
N ILE A 52 10.26 -15.76 0.51
CA ILE A 52 9.08 -16.56 0.16
C ILE A 52 8.43 -15.98 -1.11
N ILE A 53 8.13 -16.87 -2.05
CA ILE A 53 7.44 -16.52 -3.29
C ILE A 53 6.11 -17.28 -3.33
N TYR A 54 5.01 -16.54 -3.54
CA TYR A 54 3.68 -17.12 -3.67
C TYR A 54 2.78 -16.29 -4.58
N ASP A 55 1.81 -16.96 -5.19
CA ASP A 55 0.85 -16.35 -6.09
C ASP A 55 -0.44 -15.99 -5.35
N VAL A 56 -0.99 -14.82 -5.66
CA VAL A 56 -2.31 -14.37 -5.23
C VAL A 56 -3.16 -14.06 -6.46
N ILE A 57 -4.27 -14.76 -6.60
CA ILE A 57 -5.28 -14.43 -7.58
C ILE A 57 -6.01 -13.16 -7.10
N ILE A 58 -6.09 -12.15 -7.97
CA ILE A 58 -6.73 -10.86 -7.67
C ILE A 58 -7.97 -10.60 -8.53
N LYS A 59 -8.33 -11.54 -9.38
CA LYS A 59 -9.52 -11.53 -10.21
C LYS A 59 -10.08 -12.94 -10.28
N ASN A 60 -11.39 -13.08 -10.03
CA ASN A 60 -12.03 -14.39 -10.15
C ASN A 60 -12.04 -14.84 -11.62
N PRO A 61 -11.33 -15.92 -11.97
CA PRO A 61 -11.27 -16.39 -13.35
C PRO A 61 -12.53 -17.16 -13.76
N ASN A 62 -13.33 -17.60 -12.82
CA ASN A 62 -14.56 -18.35 -13.04
C ASN A 62 -15.72 -17.71 -12.28
N PRO A 63 -16.66 -17.03 -12.96
CA PRO A 63 -17.81 -16.38 -12.33
C PRO A 63 -18.70 -17.34 -11.52
N ASP A 64 -18.64 -18.65 -11.80
CA ASP A 64 -19.40 -19.66 -11.08
C ASP A 64 -18.73 -20.09 -9.77
N ASP A 65 -17.46 -19.76 -9.57
CA ASP A 65 -16.73 -20.01 -8.32
C ASP A 65 -17.08 -18.96 -7.26
N LYS A 66 -18.14 -19.26 -6.49
CA LYS A 66 -18.62 -18.38 -5.42
C LYS A 66 -17.65 -18.26 -4.24
N TRP A 67 -16.79 -19.24 -4.04
CA TRP A 67 -15.77 -19.18 -3.00
C TRP A 67 -14.69 -18.14 -3.33
N THR A 68 -14.16 -18.18 -4.53
CA THR A 68 -13.18 -17.17 -4.97
C THR A 68 -13.80 -15.78 -5.00
N GLU A 69 -15.06 -15.64 -5.43
CA GLU A 69 -15.78 -14.36 -5.38
C GLU A 69 -15.88 -13.82 -3.96
N GLU A 70 -16.24 -14.65 -2.98
CA GLU A 70 -16.33 -14.26 -1.57
C GLU A 70 -14.95 -13.86 -1.00
N CYS A 71 -13.89 -14.59 -1.34
CA CYS A 71 -12.53 -14.26 -0.92
C CYS A 71 -12.06 -12.90 -1.46
N LEU A 72 -12.50 -12.51 -2.65
CA LEU A 72 -12.07 -11.29 -3.32
C LEU A 72 -13.01 -10.09 -3.12
N LYS A 73 -14.16 -10.26 -2.47
CA LYS A 73 -15.21 -9.23 -2.36
C LYS A 73 -14.75 -7.89 -1.78
N ASN A 74 -13.74 -7.91 -0.91
CA ASN A 74 -13.19 -6.72 -0.26
C ASN A 74 -11.93 -6.18 -0.95
N LEU A 75 -11.49 -6.82 -2.02
CA LEU A 75 -10.33 -6.38 -2.78
C LEU A 75 -10.77 -5.34 -3.84
N ASN A 76 -10.25 -4.12 -3.72
CA ASN A 76 -10.32 -3.16 -4.80
C ASN A 76 -9.15 -3.39 -5.77
N LYS A 77 -9.33 -4.34 -6.69
CA LYS A 77 -8.33 -4.73 -7.69
C LYS A 77 -7.85 -3.55 -8.53
N GLU A 78 -8.80 -2.76 -9.06
CA GLU A 78 -8.49 -1.63 -9.94
C GLU A 78 -7.61 -0.61 -9.22
N GLN A 79 -8.03 -0.19 -8.03
CA GLN A 79 -7.26 0.75 -7.22
C GLN A 79 -5.87 0.19 -6.87
N PHE A 80 -5.78 -1.10 -6.55
CA PHE A 80 -4.51 -1.72 -6.18
C PHE A 80 -3.54 -1.74 -7.37
N VAL A 81 -4.00 -2.18 -8.55
CA VAL A 81 -3.18 -2.18 -9.78
C VAL A 81 -2.77 -0.75 -10.14
N ASP A 82 -3.71 0.21 -10.07
CA ASP A 82 -3.42 1.61 -10.35
C ASP A 82 -2.36 2.20 -9.42
N LEU A 83 -2.38 1.86 -8.12
CA LEU A 83 -1.37 2.29 -7.16
C LEU A 83 0.01 1.75 -7.51
N LEU A 84 0.11 0.47 -7.93
CA LEU A 84 1.38 -0.12 -8.37
C LEU A 84 1.95 0.61 -9.60
N PHE A 85 1.13 0.94 -10.59
CA PHE A 85 1.59 1.72 -11.74
C PHE A 85 1.96 3.15 -11.36
N LYS A 86 1.19 3.81 -10.51
CA LYS A 86 1.48 5.15 -10.00
C LYS A 86 2.80 5.20 -9.24
N SER A 87 3.12 4.19 -8.43
CA SER A 87 4.40 4.16 -7.71
C SER A 87 5.59 4.17 -8.66
N VAL A 88 5.51 3.44 -9.78
CA VAL A 88 6.55 3.47 -10.82
C VAL A 88 6.59 4.83 -11.54
N TYR A 89 5.43 5.42 -11.84
CA TYR A 89 5.38 6.73 -12.51
C TYR A 89 5.90 7.88 -11.65
N ASN A 90 5.76 7.76 -10.35
CA ASN A 90 6.23 8.73 -9.37
C ASN A 90 7.67 8.42 -8.88
N GLU A 91 8.33 7.42 -9.47
CA GLU A 91 9.69 6.98 -9.09
C GLU A 91 9.80 6.55 -7.61
N GLN A 92 8.69 6.07 -7.03
CA GLN A 92 8.60 5.50 -5.68
C GLN A 92 8.77 3.96 -5.72
N ALA A 93 8.92 3.39 -6.88
CA ALA A 93 9.20 1.99 -7.14
C ALA A 93 9.86 1.84 -8.51
N THR A 94 10.63 0.78 -8.69
CA THR A 94 11.25 0.47 -9.98
C THR A 94 10.57 -0.72 -10.64
N ALA A 95 10.34 -0.62 -11.96
CA ALA A 95 9.82 -1.72 -12.76
C ALA A 95 10.95 -2.42 -13.52
N HIS A 96 10.89 -3.75 -13.61
CA HIS A 96 11.88 -4.58 -14.26
C HIS A 96 11.27 -5.60 -15.19
N GLU A 97 11.95 -5.92 -16.27
CA GLU A 97 11.59 -7.06 -17.12
C GLU A 97 11.80 -8.38 -16.34
N ILE A 98 10.87 -9.33 -16.49
CA ILE A 98 10.89 -10.58 -15.70
C ILE A 98 12.13 -11.43 -15.95
N PHE A 99 12.58 -11.52 -17.19
CA PHE A 99 13.64 -12.48 -17.58
C PHE A 99 15.02 -11.86 -17.69
N SER A 100 15.11 -10.57 -17.98
CA SER A 100 16.38 -9.86 -18.17
C SER A 100 16.76 -9.00 -16.97
N ASP A 101 15.83 -8.78 -16.05
CA ASP A 101 15.95 -7.86 -14.91
C ASP A 101 16.31 -6.41 -15.32
N LYS A 102 16.12 -6.11 -16.60
CA LYS A 102 16.35 -4.76 -17.14
C LYS A 102 15.29 -3.80 -16.60
N ILE A 103 15.72 -2.64 -16.14
CA ILE A 103 14.84 -1.57 -15.67
C ILE A 103 13.94 -1.08 -16.82
N ILE A 104 12.65 -1.00 -16.54
CA ILE A 104 11.63 -0.40 -17.39
C ILE A 104 11.40 1.02 -16.86
N THR A 105 11.81 2.02 -17.63
CA THR A 105 11.60 3.41 -17.26
C THR A 105 10.11 3.78 -17.24
N PRO A 106 9.69 4.83 -16.50
CA PRO A 106 8.30 5.31 -16.53
C PRO A 106 7.78 5.58 -17.95
N ASN A 107 8.65 6.09 -18.85
CA ASN A 107 8.28 6.34 -20.24
C ASN A 107 8.09 5.05 -21.05
N GLU A 108 8.92 4.04 -20.83
CA GLU A 108 8.76 2.72 -21.45
C GLU A 108 7.48 2.04 -20.95
N LEU A 109 7.17 2.14 -19.66
CA LEU A 109 5.94 1.62 -19.08
C LEU A 109 4.71 2.30 -19.70
N ARG A 110 4.72 3.64 -19.88
CA ARG A 110 3.63 4.35 -20.59
C ARG A 110 3.50 3.94 -22.05
N LYS A 111 4.61 3.60 -22.73
CA LYS A 111 4.57 3.05 -24.10
C LYS A 111 4.00 1.64 -24.11
N LEU A 112 4.31 0.83 -23.10
CA LEU A 112 3.75 -0.52 -22.94
C LEU A 112 2.24 -0.45 -22.80
N GLU A 113 1.71 0.43 -21.99
CA GLU A 113 0.27 0.62 -21.77
C GLU A 113 -0.49 1.06 -23.03
N LYS A 114 0.18 1.73 -23.96
CA LYS A 114 -0.43 2.15 -25.25
C LYS A 114 -0.50 1.04 -26.29
N LYS A 115 0.09 -0.12 -26.01
CA LYS A 115 -0.01 -1.26 -26.93
C LYS A 115 -1.42 -1.81 -26.91
N LYS A 116 -1.92 -2.18 -28.08
CA LYS A 116 -3.30 -2.70 -28.26
C LYS A 116 -3.59 -3.93 -27.39
N ASP A 117 -2.57 -4.71 -27.09
CA ASP A 117 -2.71 -5.95 -26.31
C ASP A 117 -2.54 -5.73 -24.80
N PHE A 118 -2.23 -4.49 -24.38
CA PHE A 118 -2.07 -4.16 -22.98
C PHE A 118 -3.40 -3.67 -22.41
N ASP A 119 -3.82 -4.27 -21.29
CA ASP A 119 -5.03 -3.90 -20.56
C ASP A 119 -4.84 -4.24 -19.08
N ARG A 120 -4.90 -3.24 -18.20
CA ARG A 120 -4.78 -3.45 -16.76
C ARG A 120 -5.84 -4.40 -16.21
N ASP A 121 -7.02 -4.43 -16.81
CA ASP A 121 -8.09 -5.32 -16.39
C ASP A 121 -7.78 -6.81 -16.60
N LYS A 122 -6.83 -7.12 -17.48
CA LYS A 122 -6.31 -8.47 -17.67
C LYS A 122 -5.27 -8.88 -16.64
N ILE A 123 -4.86 -8.01 -15.72
CA ILE A 123 -4.01 -8.41 -14.61
C ILE A 123 -4.89 -9.19 -13.63
N GLY A 124 -4.72 -10.49 -13.61
CA GLY A 124 -5.54 -11.42 -12.82
C GLY A 124 -4.81 -12.04 -11.64
N LYS A 125 -3.47 -11.89 -11.61
CA LYS A 125 -2.61 -12.50 -10.59
C LYS A 125 -1.46 -11.58 -10.21
N ILE A 126 -1.07 -11.62 -8.93
CA ILE A 126 0.18 -11.03 -8.45
C ILE A 126 0.98 -12.11 -7.74
N GLN A 127 2.26 -12.22 -8.08
CA GLN A 127 3.22 -13.02 -7.35
C GLN A 127 3.97 -12.10 -6.41
N PHE A 128 3.91 -12.39 -5.12
CA PHE A 128 4.67 -11.68 -4.08
C PHE A 128 6.00 -12.38 -3.86
N THR A 129 7.05 -11.57 -3.69
CA THR A 129 8.31 -11.99 -3.10
C THR A 129 8.45 -11.27 -1.77
N GLU A 130 8.58 -11.99 -0.66
CA GLU A 130 8.56 -11.41 0.69
C GLU A 130 9.65 -12.02 1.58
N SER A 131 10.10 -11.25 2.57
CA SER A 131 10.79 -11.75 3.77
C SER A 131 9.87 -11.64 4.97
N TRP A 132 9.89 -12.65 5.84
CA TRP A 132 9.05 -12.72 7.03
C TRP A 132 9.90 -12.63 8.30
N PHE A 133 9.40 -11.89 9.26
CA PHE A 133 10.05 -11.60 10.53
C PHE A 133 9.12 -11.97 11.67
N TYR A 134 9.67 -12.58 12.72
CA TYR A 134 8.95 -12.85 13.96
C TYR A 134 9.58 -12.08 15.11
N ASN A 135 8.77 -11.30 15.82
CA ASN A 135 9.18 -10.61 17.04
C ASN A 135 8.67 -11.39 18.25
N ASP A 136 9.61 -12.04 18.98
CA ASP A 136 9.26 -12.86 20.13
C ASP A 136 8.70 -12.06 21.30
N SER A 137 9.23 -10.85 21.54
CA SER A 137 8.77 -9.98 22.63
C SER A 137 7.33 -9.49 22.40
N LEU A 138 6.96 -9.18 21.16
CA LEU A 138 5.63 -8.73 20.78
C LEU A 138 4.71 -9.88 20.36
N ARG A 139 5.24 -11.09 20.22
CA ARG A 139 4.53 -12.28 19.68
C ARG A 139 3.81 -11.97 18.36
N SER A 140 4.48 -11.24 17.48
CA SER A 140 3.91 -10.75 16.22
C SER A 140 4.76 -11.16 15.02
N MET A 141 4.08 -11.37 13.89
CA MET A 141 4.71 -11.52 12.59
C MET A 141 4.59 -10.24 11.79
N SER A 142 5.67 -9.89 11.09
CA SER A 142 5.67 -8.85 10.06
C SER A 142 6.22 -9.40 8.76
N LYS A 143 5.85 -8.77 7.66
CA LYS A 143 6.27 -9.14 6.32
C LYS A 143 6.82 -7.91 5.61
N LYS A 144 7.93 -8.10 4.91
CA LYS A 144 8.48 -7.09 4.00
C LYS A 144 8.32 -7.59 2.58
N VAL A 145 7.54 -6.86 1.79
CA VAL A 145 7.44 -7.14 0.37
C VAL A 145 8.72 -6.67 -0.32
N ILE A 146 9.38 -7.59 -1.04
CA ILE A 146 10.58 -7.33 -1.81
C ILE A 146 10.18 -6.95 -3.24
N SER A 147 9.21 -7.65 -3.82
CA SER A 147 8.73 -7.36 -5.16
C SER A 147 7.33 -7.89 -5.44
N PHE A 148 6.69 -7.27 -6.44
CA PHE A 148 5.43 -7.71 -7.04
C PHE A 148 5.68 -8.10 -8.50
N SER A 149 5.35 -9.33 -8.90
CA SER A 149 5.33 -9.71 -10.31
C SER A 149 3.89 -9.79 -10.79
N LEU A 150 3.54 -9.00 -11.80
CA LEU A 150 2.17 -8.93 -12.34
C LEU A 150 1.96 -10.04 -13.37
N GLY A 151 0.83 -10.72 -13.29
CA GLY A 151 0.44 -11.80 -14.18
C GLY A 151 -0.79 -11.44 -15.02
N TYR A 152 -0.61 -11.49 -16.36
CA TYR A 152 -1.65 -11.29 -17.34
C TYR A 152 -2.43 -12.56 -17.61
N GLU A 153 -3.75 -12.46 -17.64
CA GLU A 153 -4.63 -13.54 -18.06
C GLU A 153 -4.38 -13.92 -19.53
N ILE A 154 -4.21 -15.21 -19.78
CA ILE A 154 -4.23 -15.81 -21.11
C ILE A 154 -5.56 -16.55 -21.24
N LEU A 155 -6.37 -16.12 -22.19
CA LEU A 155 -7.68 -16.70 -22.45
C LEU A 155 -7.63 -17.55 -23.72
N ASP A 156 -8.41 -18.63 -23.74
CA ASP A 156 -8.66 -19.40 -24.96
C ASP A 156 -9.64 -18.66 -25.91
N GLU A 157 -9.94 -19.24 -27.08
CA GLU A 157 -10.86 -18.67 -28.06
C GLU A 157 -12.30 -18.55 -27.51
N ARG A 158 -12.64 -19.26 -26.46
CA ARG A 158 -13.96 -19.25 -25.80
C ARG A 158 -14.01 -18.27 -24.62
N GLY A 159 -12.88 -17.62 -24.30
CA GLY A 159 -12.74 -16.70 -23.17
C GLY A 159 -12.44 -17.37 -21.83
N ASN A 160 -12.13 -18.67 -21.79
CA ASN A 160 -11.75 -19.34 -20.55
C ASN A 160 -10.29 -19.06 -20.21
N LEU A 161 -9.99 -18.89 -18.92
CA LEU A 161 -8.61 -18.73 -18.46
C LEU A 161 -7.83 -20.05 -18.64
N ILE A 162 -6.72 -20.00 -19.38
CA ILE A 162 -5.78 -21.12 -19.55
C ILE A 162 -4.47 -20.92 -18.80
N GLY A 163 -4.21 -19.72 -18.31
CA GLY A 163 -3.02 -19.44 -17.52
C GLY A 163 -2.74 -17.95 -17.36
N HIS A 164 -1.58 -17.66 -16.78
CA HIS A 164 -1.10 -16.28 -16.62
C HIS A 164 0.29 -16.14 -17.24
N LYS A 165 0.46 -15.10 -18.01
CA LYS A 165 1.77 -14.70 -18.56
C LYS A 165 2.35 -13.60 -17.68
N PRO A 166 3.63 -13.70 -17.23
CA PRO A 166 4.26 -12.63 -16.47
C PRO A 166 4.41 -11.37 -17.34
N ALA A 167 4.08 -10.21 -16.78
CA ALA A 167 4.21 -8.92 -17.43
C ALA A 167 5.53 -8.24 -17.10
N PHE A 168 5.68 -7.79 -15.89
CA PHE A 168 6.90 -7.19 -15.34
C PHE A 168 6.88 -7.27 -13.81
N LYS A 169 8.02 -7.01 -13.20
CA LYS A 169 8.21 -7.02 -11.76
C LYS A 169 8.37 -5.59 -11.26
N ILE A 170 7.81 -5.29 -10.09
CA ILE A 170 7.92 -4.00 -9.42
C ILE A 170 8.64 -4.22 -8.10
N TYR A 171 9.67 -3.42 -7.85
CA TYR A 171 10.36 -3.35 -6.57
C TYR A 171 9.95 -2.04 -5.90
N PRO A 172 9.27 -2.09 -4.75
CA PRO A 172 9.04 -0.91 -3.92
C PRO A 172 10.37 -0.46 -3.31
N ASP A 173 10.59 0.85 -3.26
CA ASP A 173 11.76 1.46 -2.62
C ASP A 173 11.65 1.43 -1.08
#